data_8b9aca0d5c1325fcdba44cdfc0050fa8
#
_entry.id   8b9aca0d5c1325fcdba44cdfc0050fa8
#
_cell.length_a   1.000
_cell.length_b   1.000
_cell.length_c   1.000
_cell.angle_alpha   90.00
_cell.angle_beta   90.00
_cell.angle_gamma   90.00
#
_symmetry.space_group_name_H-M   'P 1'
#
loop_
_entity.id
_entity.type
_entity.pdbx_description
1 polymer ?
#
loop_
_entity_poly.entity_id
_entity_poly.type
_entity_poly.pdbx_seq_one_letter_code
_entity_poly.pdbx_strand_id
1 'polypeptide(L)'
;MPKIQKQISALYTSAVLGNFSLTGAWVAILTARGFRLVEIGIAETVFHITSLLFELPSGIMADVFGRKRMLIVSALMQLMGNLVMMFSRGLVSVCISMSFTALSYNFSSGTGDALAYDSLKSAGLEGRYEKFQSNLMTIYRLCGGLSTLCAGFALALGYKIAYGTGLVSQAMQICVLLTLREVMPDRPRQTEPILSKFSACIRESLSFLHTARKALCIMFCNSLVGALDTVLLFFLQAKLPARGIPQQELGAALLLMELGGVVGARLILHLSRWDYPSVFLTAAALVAAGFLAEHAVAYPVMVLGGFLSALGDDALQVRTNALLQGMFPSQQRATLTSVESFTFSVIMVVLSPLAGILFTYW
;
A
#
# COMPACT_ATOMS: atom_id res chain seq x y z
N MET A 1 -31.12 -11.54 -6.84
CA MET A 1 -30.37 -11.55 -5.57
C MET A 1 -29.24 -12.61 -5.50
N PRO A 2 -29.40 -13.89 -5.84
CA PRO A 2 -28.28 -14.85 -5.70
C PRO A 2 -27.08 -14.56 -6.61
N LYS A 3 -27.26 -13.89 -7.74
CA LYS A 3 -26.15 -13.55 -8.67
C LYS A 3 -25.26 -12.43 -8.12
N ILE A 4 -25.84 -11.40 -7.49
CA ILE A 4 -25.07 -10.29 -6.91
C ILE A 4 -24.31 -10.73 -5.65
N GLN A 5 -24.91 -11.60 -4.82
CA GLN A 5 -24.22 -12.15 -3.65
C GLN A 5 -22.99 -12.95 -4.06
N LYS A 6 -23.07 -13.76 -5.13
CA LYS A 6 -21.93 -14.50 -5.67
C LYS A 6 -20.83 -13.54 -6.18
N GLN A 7 -21.21 -12.45 -6.84
CA GLN A 7 -20.26 -11.42 -7.31
C GLN A 7 -19.51 -10.79 -6.14
N ILE A 8 -20.23 -10.32 -5.13
CA ILE A 8 -19.63 -9.69 -3.95
C ILE A 8 -18.77 -10.68 -3.13
N SER A 9 -19.25 -11.92 -2.96
CA SER A 9 -18.47 -12.96 -2.29
C SER A 9 -17.17 -13.29 -3.06
N ALA A 10 -17.22 -13.35 -4.39
CA ALA A 10 -16.03 -13.58 -5.22
C ALA A 10 -15.02 -12.42 -5.10
N LEU A 11 -15.49 -11.16 -4.99
CA LEU A 11 -14.62 -10.01 -4.74
C LEU A 11 -13.94 -10.08 -3.37
N TYR A 12 -14.66 -10.46 -2.31
CA TYR A 12 -14.06 -10.68 -0.99
C TYR A 12 -13.04 -11.83 -1.01
N THR A 13 -13.39 -12.95 -1.64
CA THR A 13 -12.47 -14.10 -1.76
C THR A 13 -11.20 -13.70 -2.55
N SER A 14 -11.36 -12.94 -3.63
CA SER A 14 -10.24 -12.38 -4.39
C SER A 14 -9.38 -11.45 -3.53
N ALA A 15 -9.98 -10.62 -2.68
CA ALA A 15 -9.25 -9.74 -1.78
C ALA A 15 -8.44 -10.51 -0.73
N VAL A 16 -9.01 -11.59 -0.15
CA VAL A 16 -8.28 -12.46 0.77
C VAL A 16 -7.09 -13.11 0.07
N LEU A 17 -7.31 -13.72 -1.09
CA LEU A 17 -6.26 -14.43 -1.85
C LEU A 17 -5.18 -13.46 -2.36
N GLY A 18 -5.54 -12.21 -2.71
CA GLY A 18 -4.60 -11.21 -3.18
C GLY A 18 -3.75 -10.58 -2.09
N ASN A 19 -4.24 -10.52 -0.85
CA ASN A 19 -3.57 -9.80 0.24
C ASN A 19 -2.92 -10.72 1.28
N PHE A 20 -3.33 -11.99 1.35
CA PHE A 20 -2.66 -12.95 2.23
C PHE A 20 -1.41 -13.52 1.56
N SER A 21 -0.24 -13.29 2.15
CA SER A 21 1.03 -13.86 1.68
C SER A 21 1.98 -14.12 2.84
N LEU A 22 2.94 -15.02 2.66
CA LEU A 22 4.04 -15.20 3.62
C LEU A 22 5.18 -14.19 3.40
N THR A 23 5.04 -13.30 2.44
CA THR A 23 6.10 -12.34 2.03
C THR A 23 5.88 -10.94 2.57
N GLY A 24 5.03 -10.74 3.59
CA GLY A 24 4.79 -9.44 4.23
C GLY A 24 6.06 -8.77 4.76
N ALA A 25 6.99 -9.54 5.31
CA ALA A 25 8.31 -9.06 5.73
C ALA A 25 9.37 -9.23 4.62
N TRP A 26 9.10 -8.71 3.43
CA TRP A 26 9.94 -8.87 2.25
C TRP A 26 11.36 -8.31 2.42
N VAL A 27 11.52 -7.24 3.20
CA VAL A 27 12.83 -6.66 3.52
C VAL A 27 13.67 -7.63 4.35
N ALA A 28 13.08 -8.25 5.38
CA ALA A 28 13.77 -9.29 6.15
C ALA A 28 14.17 -10.50 5.27
N ILE A 29 13.30 -10.90 4.33
CA ILE A 29 13.57 -11.98 3.39
C ILE A 29 14.76 -11.62 2.46
N LEU A 30 14.79 -10.42 1.90
CA LEU A 30 15.90 -9.98 1.03
C LEU A 30 17.20 -9.85 1.81
N THR A 31 17.16 -9.31 3.02
CA THR A 31 18.33 -9.21 3.90
C THR A 31 18.89 -10.60 4.26
N ALA A 32 18.02 -11.56 4.59
CA ALA A 32 18.41 -12.95 4.84
C ALA A 32 19.04 -13.64 3.59
N ARG A 33 18.72 -13.13 2.39
CA ARG A 33 19.33 -13.56 1.12
C ARG A 33 20.67 -12.90 0.82
N GLY A 34 21.12 -11.96 1.67
CA GLY A 34 22.38 -11.24 1.52
C GLY A 34 22.30 -9.94 0.71
N PHE A 35 21.12 -9.45 0.37
CA PHE A 35 20.97 -8.13 -0.24
C PHE A 35 21.28 -7.03 0.78
N ARG A 36 22.04 -6.02 0.34
CA ARG A 36 22.33 -4.85 1.17
C ARG A 36 21.11 -3.93 1.27
N LEU A 37 21.00 -3.17 2.36
CA LEU A 37 19.88 -2.27 2.58
C LEU A 37 19.75 -1.21 1.47
N VAL A 38 20.88 -0.76 0.90
CA VAL A 38 20.89 0.14 -0.27
C VAL A 38 20.23 -0.51 -1.49
N GLU A 39 20.50 -1.79 -1.75
CA GLU A 39 19.92 -2.53 -2.87
C GLU A 39 18.41 -2.71 -2.69
N ILE A 40 17.98 -2.93 -1.45
CA ILE A 40 16.56 -2.99 -1.07
C ILE A 40 15.89 -1.63 -1.28
N GLY A 41 16.55 -0.53 -0.87
CA GLY A 41 16.06 0.83 -1.11
C GLY A 41 15.94 1.16 -2.61
N ILE A 42 16.89 0.71 -3.44
CA ILE A 42 16.82 0.85 -4.91
C ILE A 42 15.62 0.06 -5.47
N ALA A 43 15.39 -1.15 -4.99
CA ALA A 43 14.26 -1.97 -5.42
C ALA A 43 12.92 -1.30 -5.09
N GLU A 44 12.80 -0.69 -3.91
CA GLU A 44 11.63 0.11 -3.51
C GLU A 44 11.47 1.36 -4.38
N THR A 45 12.57 2.04 -4.70
CA THR A 45 12.57 3.15 -5.66
C THR A 45 11.99 2.75 -7.01
N VAL A 46 12.37 1.58 -7.52
CA VAL A 46 11.86 1.06 -8.81
C VAL A 46 10.35 0.77 -8.72
N PHE A 47 9.87 0.24 -7.56
CA PHE A 47 8.44 0.09 -7.32
C PHE A 47 7.71 1.43 -7.45
N HIS A 48 8.18 2.47 -6.75
CA HIS A 48 7.53 3.79 -6.76
C HIS A 48 7.62 4.50 -8.11
N ILE A 49 8.75 4.40 -8.82
CA ILE A 49 8.86 4.95 -10.20
C ILE A 49 7.86 4.25 -11.12
N THR A 50 7.77 2.92 -11.06
CA THR A 50 6.82 2.17 -11.87
C THR A 50 5.38 2.54 -11.52
N SER A 51 5.07 2.67 -10.22
CA SER A 51 3.75 3.09 -9.75
C SER A 51 3.38 4.48 -10.27
N LEU A 52 4.28 5.45 -10.17
CA LEU A 52 4.07 6.81 -10.69
C LEU A 52 3.75 6.84 -12.18
N LEU A 53 4.48 6.05 -12.97
CA LEU A 53 4.29 5.98 -14.42
C LEU A 53 2.94 5.37 -14.83
N PHE A 54 2.43 4.43 -14.03
CA PHE A 54 1.23 3.66 -14.37
C PHE A 54 0.00 4.02 -13.56
N GLU A 55 0.06 4.92 -12.59
CA GLU A 55 -1.08 5.29 -11.75
C GLU A 55 -2.25 5.86 -12.58
N LEU A 56 -1.98 6.83 -13.44
CA LEU A 56 -3.00 7.39 -14.34
C LEU A 56 -3.37 6.45 -15.49
N PRO A 57 -2.42 5.82 -16.21
CA PRO A 57 -2.75 4.88 -17.28
C PRO A 57 -3.62 3.72 -16.82
N SER A 58 -3.41 3.19 -15.60
CA SER A 58 -4.14 2.02 -15.09
C SER A 58 -5.65 2.29 -14.94
N GLY A 59 -6.02 3.46 -14.45
CA GLY A 59 -7.42 3.88 -14.31
C GLY A 59 -8.12 3.99 -15.69
N ILE A 60 -7.44 4.59 -16.68
CA ILE A 60 -7.94 4.70 -18.04
C ILE A 60 -8.08 3.32 -18.68
N MET A 61 -7.10 2.44 -18.48
CA MET A 61 -7.16 1.07 -18.98
C MET A 61 -8.33 0.29 -18.37
N ALA A 62 -8.65 0.48 -17.09
CA ALA A 62 -9.79 -0.14 -16.44
C ALA A 62 -11.13 0.30 -17.04
N ASP A 63 -11.25 1.59 -17.42
CA ASP A 63 -12.44 2.12 -18.07
C ASP A 63 -12.60 1.65 -19.52
N VAL A 64 -11.48 1.41 -20.24
CA VAL A 64 -11.49 0.99 -21.66
C VAL A 64 -11.62 -0.52 -21.81
N PHE A 65 -10.79 -1.29 -21.09
CA PHE A 65 -10.71 -2.75 -21.27
C PHE A 65 -11.68 -3.51 -20.37
N GLY A 66 -12.26 -2.84 -19.37
CA GLY A 66 -13.17 -3.43 -18.41
C GLY A 66 -12.48 -3.80 -17.09
N ARG A 67 -13.22 -3.64 -16.00
CA ARG A 67 -12.68 -3.76 -14.64
C ARG A 67 -12.31 -5.18 -14.25
N LYS A 68 -13.14 -6.17 -14.63
CA LYS A 68 -12.81 -7.59 -14.42
C LYS A 68 -11.50 -7.97 -15.08
N ARG A 69 -11.30 -7.53 -16.35
CA ARG A 69 -10.07 -7.84 -17.10
C ARG A 69 -8.85 -7.23 -16.42
N MET A 70 -8.96 -6.00 -15.96
CA MET A 70 -7.86 -5.32 -15.26
C MET A 70 -7.51 -5.99 -13.92
N LEU A 71 -8.50 -6.47 -13.17
CA LEU A 71 -8.23 -7.29 -11.97
C LEU A 71 -7.49 -8.59 -12.29
N ILE A 72 -7.84 -9.25 -13.41
CA ILE A 72 -7.11 -10.45 -13.85
C ILE A 72 -5.67 -10.09 -14.26
N VAL A 73 -5.49 -8.98 -15.01
CA VAL A 73 -4.15 -8.50 -15.36
C VAL A 73 -3.34 -8.16 -14.12
N SER A 74 -3.94 -7.50 -13.11
CA SER A 74 -3.31 -7.25 -11.82
C SER A 74 -2.81 -8.53 -11.16
N ALA A 75 -3.68 -9.56 -11.04
CA ALA A 75 -3.29 -10.83 -10.45
C ALA A 75 -2.20 -11.56 -11.26
N LEU A 76 -2.21 -11.44 -12.60
CA LEU A 76 -1.14 -11.96 -13.46
C LEU A 76 0.18 -11.22 -13.23
N MET A 77 0.17 -9.89 -13.07
CA MET A 77 1.36 -9.12 -12.75
C MET A 77 1.94 -9.54 -11.39
N GLN A 78 1.09 -9.71 -10.37
CA GLN A 78 1.56 -10.18 -9.06
C GLN A 78 2.14 -11.61 -9.14
N LEU A 79 1.50 -12.49 -9.89
CA LEU A 79 2.01 -13.85 -10.11
C LEU A 79 3.39 -13.80 -10.80
N MET A 80 3.56 -12.98 -11.83
CA MET A 80 4.85 -12.79 -12.49
C MET A 80 5.90 -12.17 -11.54
N GLY A 81 5.51 -11.20 -10.72
CA GLY A 81 6.36 -10.63 -9.68
C GLY A 81 6.88 -11.71 -8.72
N ASN A 82 5.99 -12.52 -8.17
CA ASN A 82 6.34 -13.62 -7.27
C ASN A 82 7.25 -14.65 -7.96
N LEU A 83 6.96 -14.99 -9.22
CA LEU A 83 7.76 -15.93 -10.00
C LEU A 83 9.18 -15.40 -10.23
N VAL A 84 9.32 -14.15 -10.67
CA VAL A 84 10.62 -13.51 -10.88
C VAL A 84 11.38 -13.41 -9.56
N MET A 85 10.71 -13.06 -8.46
CA MET A 85 11.35 -12.97 -7.14
C MET A 85 11.85 -14.33 -6.64
N MET A 86 11.09 -15.39 -6.86
CA MET A 86 11.44 -16.76 -6.47
C MET A 86 12.74 -17.24 -7.16
N PHE A 87 12.95 -16.82 -8.41
CA PHE A 87 14.13 -17.17 -9.20
C PHE A 87 15.20 -16.06 -9.27
N SER A 88 14.96 -14.94 -8.59
CA SER A 88 15.89 -13.81 -8.59
C SER A 88 17.24 -14.20 -7.95
N ARG A 89 18.34 -13.74 -8.57
CA ARG A 89 19.71 -13.97 -8.09
C ARG A 89 20.46 -12.67 -7.77
N GLY A 90 20.00 -11.54 -8.27
CA GLY A 90 20.66 -10.25 -8.11
C GLY A 90 19.67 -9.09 -8.17
N LEU A 91 20.16 -7.87 -7.94
CA LEU A 91 19.37 -6.65 -7.83
C LEU A 91 18.46 -6.43 -9.04
N VAL A 92 18.95 -6.62 -10.26
CA VAL A 92 18.15 -6.39 -11.48
C VAL A 92 16.87 -7.23 -11.49
N SER A 93 16.98 -8.51 -11.14
CA SER A 93 15.81 -9.40 -11.10
C SER A 93 14.85 -9.05 -9.95
N VAL A 94 15.37 -8.56 -8.82
CA VAL A 94 14.53 -8.02 -7.74
C VAL A 94 13.79 -6.77 -8.23
N CYS A 95 14.47 -5.83 -8.89
CA CYS A 95 13.85 -4.63 -9.47
C CYS A 95 12.76 -4.97 -10.50
N ILE A 96 12.98 -5.96 -11.37
CA ILE A 96 11.96 -6.44 -12.31
C ILE A 96 10.74 -6.99 -11.55
N SER A 97 10.95 -7.78 -10.49
CA SER A 97 9.87 -8.26 -9.65
C SER A 97 9.08 -7.12 -9.00
N MET A 98 9.78 -6.10 -8.46
CA MET A 98 9.15 -4.92 -7.85
C MET A 98 8.34 -4.11 -8.88
N SER A 99 8.80 -4.02 -10.14
CA SER A 99 8.04 -3.41 -11.22
C SER A 99 6.72 -4.16 -11.50
N PHE A 100 6.74 -5.49 -11.53
CA PHE A 100 5.52 -6.29 -11.67
C PHE A 100 4.56 -6.12 -10.49
N THR A 101 5.10 -6.03 -9.28
CA THR A 101 4.30 -5.79 -8.06
C THR A 101 3.65 -4.39 -8.10
N ALA A 102 4.38 -3.36 -8.54
CA ALA A 102 3.84 -2.01 -8.72
C ALA A 102 2.72 -1.97 -9.78
N LEU A 103 2.91 -2.64 -10.92
CA LEU A 103 1.87 -2.77 -11.94
C LEU A 103 0.63 -3.48 -11.41
N SER A 104 0.81 -4.55 -10.63
CA SER A 104 -0.29 -5.24 -9.96
C SER A 104 -1.06 -4.30 -9.05
N TYR A 105 -0.37 -3.55 -8.20
CA TYR A 105 -0.97 -2.57 -7.31
C TYR A 105 -1.80 -1.55 -8.08
N ASN A 106 -1.23 -0.92 -9.11
CA ASN A 106 -1.90 0.11 -9.89
C ASN A 106 -3.13 -0.42 -10.65
N PHE A 107 -3.07 -1.62 -11.25
CA PHE A 107 -4.20 -2.20 -11.96
C PHE A 107 -5.33 -2.67 -11.04
N SER A 108 -5.06 -2.95 -9.77
CA SER A 108 -6.09 -3.29 -8.78
C SER A 108 -6.66 -2.07 -8.08
N SER A 109 -5.87 -1.01 -7.91
CA SER A 109 -6.24 0.21 -7.19
C SER A 109 -7.52 0.84 -7.75
N GLY A 110 -8.54 0.98 -6.91
CA GLY A 110 -9.86 1.50 -7.30
C GLY A 110 -10.68 0.62 -8.24
N THR A 111 -10.06 -0.33 -8.97
CA THR A 111 -10.74 -1.16 -9.97
C THR A 111 -11.75 -2.13 -9.33
N GLY A 112 -11.35 -2.77 -8.22
CA GLY A 112 -12.22 -3.67 -7.46
C GLY A 112 -13.39 -2.95 -6.82
N ASP A 113 -13.15 -1.78 -6.27
CA ASP A 113 -14.15 -0.91 -5.64
C ASP A 113 -15.18 -0.43 -6.65
N ALA A 114 -14.72 0.00 -7.80
CA ALA A 114 -15.56 0.44 -8.89
C ALA A 114 -16.42 -0.71 -9.46
N LEU A 115 -15.87 -1.92 -9.62
CA LEU A 115 -16.64 -3.09 -10.04
C LEU A 115 -17.70 -3.48 -9.01
N ALA A 116 -17.38 -3.41 -7.72
CA ALA A 116 -18.32 -3.68 -6.63
C ALA A 116 -19.46 -2.66 -6.63
N TYR A 117 -19.13 -1.36 -6.72
CA TYR A 117 -20.12 -0.29 -6.75
C TYR A 117 -21.10 -0.45 -7.91
N ASP A 118 -20.59 -0.63 -9.14
CA ASP A 118 -21.42 -0.79 -10.31
C ASP A 118 -22.27 -2.07 -10.27
N SER A 119 -21.70 -3.14 -9.71
CA SER A 119 -22.46 -4.40 -9.50
C SER A 119 -23.63 -4.21 -8.53
N LEU A 120 -23.40 -3.49 -7.43
CA LEU A 120 -24.46 -3.18 -6.45
C LEU A 120 -25.49 -2.22 -7.05
N LYS A 121 -25.04 -1.20 -7.78
CA LYS A 121 -25.89 -0.22 -8.46
C LYS A 121 -26.81 -0.88 -9.49
N SER A 122 -26.26 -1.76 -10.33
CA SER A 122 -27.07 -2.51 -11.31
C SER A 122 -28.14 -3.41 -10.69
N ALA A 123 -27.99 -3.73 -9.41
CA ALA A 123 -28.96 -4.54 -8.63
C ALA A 123 -29.89 -3.68 -7.75
N GLY A 124 -29.79 -2.34 -7.78
CA GLY A 124 -30.57 -1.44 -6.91
C GLY A 124 -30.18 -1.54 -5.43
N LEU A 125 -28.93 -1.91 -5.12
CA LEU A 125 -28.41 -2.15 -3.78
C LEU A 125 -27.26 -1.20 -3.42
N GLU A 126 -27.24 0.01 -3.95
CA GLU A 126 -26.18 1.01 -3.75
C GLU A 126 -25.90 1.29 -2.27
N GLY A 127 -26.93 1.31 -1.43
CA GLY A 127 -26.78 1.52 0.01
C GLY A 127 -25.99 0.42 0.74
N ARG A 128 -25.66 -0.71 0.07
CA ARG A 128 -24.79 -1.75 0.63
C ARG A 128 -23.31 -1.54 0.35
N TYR A 129 -22.96 -0.53 -0.45
CA TYR A 129 -21.58 -0.28 -0.82
C TYR A 129 -20.70 0.10 0.37
N GLU A 130 -21.22 0.93 1.28
CA GLU A 130 -20.48 1.29 2.51
C GLU A 130 -20.14 0.06 3.36
N LYS A 131 -21.09 -0.89 3.49
CA LYS A 131 -20.84 -2.16 4.17
C LYS A 131 -19.80 -3.02 3.42
N PHE A 132 -19.82 -2.99 2.08
CA PHE A 132 -18.80 -3.68 1.27
C PHE A 132 -17.42 -3.12 1.56
N GLN A 133 -17.25 -1.81 1.54
CA GLN A 133 -15.97 -1.13 1.83
C GLN A 133 -15.46 -1.41 3.25
N SER A 134 -16.33 -1.35 4.24
CA SER A 134 -15.97 -1.67 5.62
C SER A 134 -15.45 -3.10 5.77
N ASN A 135 -16.12 -4.08 5.15
CA ASN A 135 -15.68 -5.47 5.15
C ASN A 135 -14.34 -5.65 4.41
N LEU A 136 -14.18 -4.97 3.28
CA LEU A 136 -12.95 -5.04 2.47
C LEU A 136 -11.74 -4.49 3.25
N MET A 137 -11.91 -3.36 3.93
CA MET A 137 -10.88 -2.79 4.81
C MET A 137 -10.53 -3.76 5.95
N THR A 138 -11.54 -4.42 6.53
CA THR A 138 -11.31 -5.45 7.56
C THR A 138 -10.48 -6.60 7.00
N ILE A 139 -10.78 -7.07 5.79
CA ILE A 139 -10.01 -8.13 5.12
C ILE A 139 -8.55 -7.67 4.92
N TYR A 140 -8.31 -6.45 4.42
CA TYR A 140 -6.97 -5.93 4.20
C TYR A 140 -6.15 -5.88 5.50
N ARG A 141 -6.73 -5.37 6.59
CA ARG A 141 -6.06 -5.30 7.90
C ARG A 141 -5.78 -6.69 8.48
N LEU A 142 -6.73 -7.62 8.40
CA LEU A 142 -6.54 -8.99 8.89
C LEU A 142 -5.49 -9.76 8.07
N CYS A 143 -5.56 -9.68 6.74
CA CYS A 143 -4.59 -10.36 5.87
C CYS A 143 -3.20 -9.75 6.03
N GLY A 144 -3.07 -8.42 6.11
CA GLY A 144 -1.80 -7.73 6.35
C GLY A 144 -1.18 -8.14 7.68
N GLY A 145 -1.92 -8.00 8.78
CA GLY A 145 -1.43 -8.39 10.11
C GLY A 145 -1.05 -9.87 10.19
N LEU A 146 -1.84 -10.77 9.57
CA LEU A 146 -1.52 -12.19 9.54
C LEU A 146 -0.28 -12.48 8.66
N SER A 147 -0.13 -11.79 7.54
CA SER A 147 1.07 -11.88 6.68
C SER A 147 2.32 -11.44 7.42
N THR A 148 2.24 -10.34 8.16
CA THR A 148 3.34 -9.84 8.99
C THR A 148 3.66 -10.80 10.14
N LEU A 149 2.65 -11.36 10.80
CA LEU A 149 2.84 -12.36 11.86
C LEU A 149 3.56 -13.62 11.34
N CYS A 150 3.34 -13.98 10.08
CA CYS A 150 3.99 -15.12 9.44
C CYS A 150 5.46 -14.86 9.02
N ALA A 151 6.03 -13.67 9.29
CA ALA A 151 7.41 -13.32 8.86
C ALA A 151 8.46 -14.33 9.33
N GLY A 152 8.39 -14.78 10.58
CA GLY A 152 9.30 -15.78 11.13
C GLY A 152 9.22 -17.13 10.41
N PHE A 153 8.01 -17.57 10.07
CA PHE A 153 7.81 -18.78 9.28
C PHE A 153 8.36 -18.65 7.87
N ALA A 154 8.19 -17.48 7.24
CA ALA A 154 8.72 -17.22 5.91
C ALA A 154 10.24 -17.33 5.87
N LEU A 155 10.93 -16.84 6.89
CA LEU A 155 12.38 -16.97 7.03
C LEU A 155 12.79 -18.42 7.30
N ALA A 156 12.08 -19.15 8.16
CA ALA A 156 12.38 -20.55 8.49
C ALA A 156 12.16 -21.50 7.30
N LEU A 157 11.08 -21.31 6.53
CA LEU A 157 10.76 -22.12 5.35
C LEU A 157 11.64 -21.78 4.13
N GLY A 158 12.24 -20.59 4.14
CA GLY A 158 13.04 -20.04 3.06
C GLY A 158 12.21 -19.34 1.98
N TYR A 159 12.84 -18.36 1.35
CA TYR A 159 12.18 -17.43 0.43
C TYR A 159 11.47 -18.09 -0.76
N LYS A 160 12.00 -19.20 -1.29
CA LYS A 160 11.38 -19.90 -2.43
C LYS A 160 10.00 -20.45 -2.07
N ILE A 161 9.87 -21.03 -0.87
CA ILE A 161 8.59 -21.56 -0.38
C ILE A 161 7.66 -20.38 -0.09
N ALA A 162 8.14 -19.32 0.55
CA ALA A 162 7.34 -18.14 0.86
C ALA A 162 6.74 -17.50 -0.42
N TYR A 163 7.55 -17.27 -1.47
CA TYR A 163 7.04 -16.77 -2.76
C TYR A 163 6.22 -17.83 -3.51
N GLY A 164 6.53 -19.12 -3.34
CA GLY A 164 5.74 -20.23 -3.89
C GLY A 164 4.30 -20.25 -3.38
N THR A 165 4.09 -19.98 -2.09
CA THR A 165 2.71 -19.83 -1.55
C THR A 165 1.97 -18.67 -2.20
N GLY A 166 2.66 -17.58 -2.48
CA GLY A 166 2.13 -16.44 -3.23
C GLY A 166 1.69 -16.83 -4.65
N LEU A 167 2.48 -17.66 -5.36
CA LEU A 167 2.10 -18.18 -6.69
C LEU A 167 0.80 -18.97 -6.64
N VAL A 168 0.65 -19.87 -5.65
CA VAL A 168 -0.58 -20.66 -5.47
C VAL A 168 -1.77 -19.74 -5.17
N SER A 169 -1.60 -18.78 -4.25
CA SER A 169 -2.66 -17.85 -3.88
C SER A 169 -3.10 -16.99 -5.08
N GLN A 170 -2.17 -16.49 -5.89
CA GLN A 170 -2.47 -15.71 -7.07
C GLN A 170 -3.14 -16.53 -8.18
N ALA A 171 -2.74 -17.80 -8.37
CA ALA A 171 -3.40 -18.70 -9.29
C ALA A 171 -4.86 -18.96 -8.88
N MET A 172 -5.11 -19.20 -7.59
CA MET A 172 -6.46 -19.32 -7.05
C MET A 172 -7.26 -18.03 -7.19
N GLN A 173 -6.63 -16.86 -6.97
CA GLN A 173 -7.25 -15.56 -7.18
C GLN A 173 -7.70 -15.39 -8.62
N ILE A 174 -6.85 -15.73 -9.60
CA ILE A 174 -7.21 -15.67 -11.03
C ILE A 174 -8.42 -16.56 -11.32
N CYS A 175 -8.47 -17.78 -10.79
CA CYS A 175 -9.64 -18.67 -10.95
C CYS A 175 -10.92 -18.02 -10.39
N VAL A 176 -10.84 -17.37 -9.23
CA VAL A 176 -11.98 -16.64 -8.64
C VAL A 176 -12.37 -15.45 -9.51
N LEU A 177 -11.42 -14.64 -9.97
CA LEU A 177 -11.66 -13.46 -10.83
C LEU A 177 -12.31 -13.84 -12.16
N LEU A 178 -11.99 -15.01 -12.73
CA LEU A 178 -12.63 -15.52 -13.95
C LEU A 178 -14.13 -15.74 -13.76
N THR A 179 -14.60 -16.05 -12.55
CA THR A 179 -16.04 -16.24 -12.26
C THR A 179 -16.82 -14.92 -12.19
N LEU A 180 -16.14 -13.78 -12.01
CA LEU A 180 -16.77 -12.47 -11.96
C LEU A 180 -17.46 -12.14 -13.30
N ARG A 181 -18.45 -11.28 -13.22
CA ARG A 181 -19.11 -10.69 -14.38
C ARG A 181 -18.62 -9.28 -14.58
N GLU A 182 -18.34 -8.92 -15.82
CA GLU A 182 -18.09 -7.53 -16.16
C GLU A 182 -19.40 -6.74 -16.04
N VAL A 183 -19.34 -5.63 -15.33
CA VAL A 183 -20.43 -4.67 -15.22
C VAL A 183 -19.86 -3.34 -15.69
N MET A 184 -20.22 -2.98 -16.91
CA MET A 184 -19.88 -1.65 -17.44
C MET A 184 -21.03 -0.69 -17.12
N PRO A 185 -20.73 0.50 -16.59
CA PRO A 185 -21.76 1.54 -16.48
C PRO A 185 -22.27 1.90 -17.86
N ASP A 186 -23.58 2.21 -17.97
CA ASP A 186 -24.20 2.80 -19.17
C ASP A 186 -23.67 4.24 -19.39
N ARG A 187 -22.39 4.33 -19.70
CA ARG A 187 -21.77 5.58 -20.17
C ARG A 187 -21.75 5.57 -21.70
N PRO A 188 -22.17 6.68 -22.35
CA PRO A 188 -21.92 6.80 -23.78
C PRO A 188 -20.41 6.56 -24.02
N ARG A 189 -20.08 5.73 -25.00
CA ARG A 189 -18.68 5.48 -25.42
C ARG A 189 -18.02 6.83 -25.62
N GLN A 190 -17.20 7.23 -24.66
CA GLN A 190 -16.45 8.48 -24.78
C GLN A 190 -15.44 8.28 -25.92
N THR A 191 -15.66 9.03 -26.99
CA THR A 191 -14.86 8.98 -28.23
C THR A 191 -13.53 9.73 -28.14
N GLU A 192 -13.21 10.29 -26.97
CA GLU A 192 -11.96 11.03 -26.81
C GLU A 192 -10.74 10.10 -26.75
N PRO A 193 -9.65 10.44 -27.44
CA PRO A 193 -8.41 9.69 -27.39
C PRO A 193 -7.89 9.57 -25.97
N ILE A 194 -7.33 8.41 -25.61
CA ILE A 194 -6.75 8.13 -24.28
C ILE A 194 -5.70 9.19 -23.91
N LEU A 195 -4.93 9.66 -24.89
CA LEU A 195 -3.90 10.68 -24.71
C LEU A 195 -4.47 12.05 -24.30
N SER A 196 -5.66 12.43 -24.82
CA SER A 196 -6.30 13.70 -24.44
C SER A 196 -6.80 13.69 -23.00
N LYS A 197 -7.35 12.57 -22.55
CA LYS A 197 -7.75 12.38 -21.15
C LYS A 197 -6.54 12.44 -20.20
N PHE A 198 -5.44 11.80 -20.60
CA PHE A 198 -4.20 11.84 -19.85
C PHE A 198 -3.66 13.28 -19.71
N SER A 199 -3.62 14.03 -20.82
CA SER A 199 -3.18 15.43 -20.80
C SER A 199 -4.13 16.35 -20.04
N ALA A 200 -5.44 16.10 -20.08
CA ALA A 200 -6.44 16.84 -19.32
C ALA A 200 -6.26 16.59 -17.79
N CYS A 201 -6.13 15.33 -17.39
CA CYS A 201 -5.92 14.96 -15.99
C CYS A 201 -4.62 15.55 -15.41
N ILE A 202 -3.52 15.51 -16.18
CA ILE A 202 -2.25 16.17 -15.78
C ILE A 202 -2.46 17.69 -15.68
N ARG A 203 -3.13 18.31 -16.62
CA ARG A 203 -3.36 19.77 -16.62
C ARG A 203 -4.24 20.19 -15.43
N GLU A 204 -5.30 19.44 -15.14
CA GLU A 204 -6.15 19.67 -13.98
C GLU A 204 -5.39 19.50 -12.66
N SER A 205 -4.59 18.43 -12.54
CA SER A 205 -3.72 18.20 -11.38
C SER A 205 -2.71 19.34 -11.20
N LEU A 206 -2.03 19.78 -12.28
CA LEU A 206 -1.08 20.90 -12.23
C LEU A 206 -1.77 22.23 -11.92
N SER A 207 -2.94 22.51 -12.51
CA SER A 207 -3.75 23.69 -12.21
C SER A 207 -4.17 23.73 -10.75
N PHE A 208 -4.58 22.59 -10.22
CA PHE A 208 -4.90 22.42 -8.82
C PHE A 208 -3.71 22.69 -7.90
N LEU A 209 -2.54 22.15 -8.23
CA LEU A 209 -1.28 22.38 -7.53
C LEU A 209 -0.96 23.87 -7.38
N HIS A 210 -1.27 24.68 -8.38
CA HIS A 210 -1.07 26.13 -8.33
C HIS A 210 -2.03 26.89 -7.41
N THR A 211 -3.25 26.39 -7.26
CA THR A 211 -4.34 27.12 -6.58
C THR A 211 -4.47 26.74 -5.11
N ALA A 212 -4.15 25.50 -4.74
CA ALA A 212 -4.42 24.93 -3.41
C ALA A 212 -3.16 24.73 -2.55
N ARG A 213 -2.29 25.75 -2.46
CA ARG A 213 -1.01 25.69 -1.72
C ARG A 213 -1.12 25.12 -0.29
N LYS A 214 -2.18 25.46 0.44
CA LYS A 214 -2.38 24.98 1.80
C LYS A 214 -2.63 23.46 1.83
N ALA A 215 -3.46 22.96 0.92
CA ALA A 215 -3.71 21.52 0.82
C ALA A 215 -2.46 20.75 0.41
N LEU A 216 -1.67 21.27 -0.53
CA LEU A 216 -0.40 20.69 -0.92
C LEU A 216 0.60 20.62 0.23
N CYS A 217 0.72 21.67 1.02
CA CYS A 217 1.58 21.67 2.20
C CYS A 217 1.15 20.57 3.19
N ILE A 218 -0.16 20.43 3.42
CA ILE A 218 -0.73 19.41 4.29
C ILE A 218 -0.45 18.01 3.73
N MET A 219 -0.66 17.79 2.43
CA MET A 219 -0.36 16.51 1.76
C MET A 219 1.13 16.18 1.82
N PHE A 220 1.99 17.15 1.55
CA PHE A 220 3.44 16.97 1.62
C PHE A 220 3.89 16.59 3.04
N CYS A 221 3.40 17.31 4.07
CA CYS A 221 3.72 17.02 5.46
C CYS A 221 3.27 15.60 5.85
N ASN A 222 2.05 15.21 5.47
CA ASN A 222 1.53 13.87 5.71
C ASN A 222 2.37 12.80 4.99
N SER A 223 2.59 12.99 3.70
CA SER A 223 3.38 12.05 2.88
C SER A 223 4.82 11.93 3.36
N LEU A 224 5.43 13.00 3.87
CA LEU A 224 6.79 12.97 4.41
C LEU A 224 6.85 12.15 5.69
N VAL A 225 5.92 12.36 6.64
CA VAL A 225 5.86 11.59 7.89
C VAL A 225 5.59 10.12 7.58
N GLY A 226 4.61 9.82 6.72
CA GLY A 226 4.30 8.46 6.32
C GLY A 226 5.43 7.75 5.58
N ALA A 227 6.17 8.47 4.72
CA ALA A 227 7.34 7.91 4.05
C ALA A 227 8.47 7.59 5.03
N LEU A 228 8.72 8.46 6.01
CA LEU A 228 9.69 8.21 7.08
C LEU A 228 9.30 7.01 7.94
N ASP A 229 8.03 6.91 8.34
CA ASP A 229 7.51 5.76 9.07
C ASP A 229 7.67 4.46 8.27
N THR A 230 7.21 4.45 7.02
CA THR A 230 7.32 3.29 6.12
C THR A 230 8.77 2.81 5.99
N VAL A 231 9.70 3.73 5.77
CA VAL A 231 11.13 3.42 5.64
C VAL A 231 11.68 2.86 6.95
N LEU A 232 11.36 3.48 8.10
CA LEU A 232 11.77 2.97 9.41
C LEU A 232 11.26 1.54 9.63
N LEU A 233 9.97 1.27 9.41
CA LEU A 233 9.38 -0.04 9.60
C LEU A 233 10.00 -1.09 8.66
N PHE A 234 10.28 -0.73 7.41
CA PHE A 234 10.95 -1.62 6.46
C PHE A 234 12.35 -2.01 6.91
N PHE A 235 13.16 -1.03 7.31
CA PHE A 235 14.53 -1.33 7.72
C PHE A 235 14.62 -1.97 9.11
N LEU A 236 13.66 -1.75 10.00
CA LEU A 236 13.55 -2.51 11.25
C LEU A 236 13.32 -4.01 11.00
N GLN A 237 12.65 -4.40 9.90
CA GLN A 237 12.53 -5.81 9.52
C GLN A 237 13.91 -6.47 9.32
N ALA A 238 14.90 -5.73 8.81
CA ALA A 238 16.26 -6.20 8.62
C ALA A 238 17.10 -6.12 9.92
N LYS A 239 16.95 -5.04 10.68
CA LYS A 239 17.77 -4.79 11.89
C LYS A 239 17.36 -5.64 13.09
N LEU A 240 16.08 -5.93 13.29
CA LEU A 240 15.62 -6.77 14.41
C LEU A 240 16.29 -8.15 14.43
N PRO A 241 16.36 -8.92 13.32
CA PRO A 241 17.12 -10.16 13.30
C PRO A 241 18.62 -9.97 13.59
N ALA A 242 19.23 -8.90 13.08
CA ALA A 242 20.65 -8.59 13.32
C ALA A 242 20.92 -8.23 14.79
N ARG A 243 19.92 -7.76 15.54
CA ARG A 243 20.00 -7.48 16.99
C ARG A 243 19.61 -8.67 17.86
N GLY A 244 19.44 -9.86 17.27
CA GLY A 244 19.26 -11.12 17.97
C GLY A 244 17.81 -11.44 18.39
N ILE A 245 16.81 -10.82 17.76
CA ILE A 245 15.43 -11.26 17.96
C ILE A 245 15.28 -12.70 17.45
N PRO A 246 14.68 -13.63 18.20
CA PRO A 246 14.40 -14.96 17.71
C PRO A 246 13.48 -14.91 16.48
N GLN A 247 13.75 -15.74 15.45
CA GLN A 247 12.92 -15.78 14.25
C GLN A 247 11.42 -15.98 14.55
N GLN A 248 11.11 -16.75 15.61
CA GLN A 248 9.76 -17.02 16.04
C GLN A 248 9.04 -15.77 16.59
N GLU A 249 9.78 -14.83 17.15
CA GLU A 249 9.26 -13.59 17.74
C GLU A 249 9.20 -12.43 16.75
N LEU A 250 9.91 -12.53 15.61
CA LEU A 250 9.99 -11.46 14.62
C LEU A 250 8.59 -11.03 14.13
N GLY A 251 7.75 -12.01 13.76
CA GLY A 251 6.39 -11.71 13.28
C GLY A 251 5.53 -11.01 14.33
N ALA A 252 5.62 -11.43 15.61
CA ALA A 252 4.90 -10.81 16.71
C ALA A 252 5.41 -9.39 16.97
N ALA A 253 6.73 -9.16 16.88
CA ALA A 253 7.33 -7.85 17.04
C ALA A 253 6.87 -6.87 15.94
N LEU A 254 6.89 -7.31 14.67
CA LEU A 254 6.45 -6.51 13.55
C LEU A 254 4.94 -6.20 13.63
N LEU A 255 4.12 -7.18 14.01
CA LEU A 255 2.69 -6.96 14.24
C LEU A 255 2.45 -5.96 15.37
N LEU A 256 3.22 -6.04 16.47
CA LEU A 256 3.11 -5.08 17.57
C LEU A 256 3.42 -3.66 17.10
N MET A 257 4.41 -3.47 16.23
CA MET A 257 4.73 -2.17 15.64
C MET A 257 3.54 -1.64 14.81
N GLU A 258 2.94 -2.46 13.95
CA GLU A 258 1.75 -2.09 13.15
C GLU A 258 0.53 -1.76 14.02
N LEU A 259 0.38 -2.42 15.18
CA LEU A 259 -0.70 -2.10 16.13
C LEU A 259 -0.58 -0.68 16.70
N GLY A 260 0.60 -0.08 16.69
CA GLY A 260 0.79 1.34 16.99
C GLY A 260 -0.09 2.23 16.13
N GLY A 261 -0.14 1.97 14.82
CA GLY A 261 -0.99 2.70 13.88
C GLY A 261 -2.47 2.58 14.23
N VAL A 262 -2.94 1.36 14.57
CA VAL A 262 -4.34 1.16 14.99
C VAL A 262 -4.66 1.97 16.24
N VAL A 263 -3.74 2.03 17.21
CA VAL A 263 -3.90 2.84 18.43
C VAL A 263 -3.91 4.32 18.08
N GLY A 264 -3.00 4.79 17.22
CA GLY A 264 -2.92 6.19 16.76
C GLY A 264 -4.19 6.64 16.07
N ALA A 265 -4.69 5.84 15.11
CA ALA A 265 -5.93 6.12 14.39
C ALA A 265 -7.16 6.20 15.30
N ARG A 266 -7.17 5.49 16.43
CA ARG A 266 -8.24 5.57 17.44
C ARG A 266 -8.04 6.73 18.40
N LEU A 267 -6.81 6.93 18.86
CA LEU A 267 -6.47 7.98 19.83
C LEU A 267 -6.79 9.37 19.29
N ILE A 268 -6.49 9.65 18.01
CA ILE A 268 -6.73 10.95 17.40
C ILE A 268 -8.20 11.39 17.43
N LEU A 269 -9.14 10.44 17.44
CA LEU A 269 -10.57 10.74 17.53
C LEU A 269 -10.94 11.40 18.88
N HIS A 270 -10.20 11.10 19.94
CA HIS A 270 -10.38 11.69 21.27
C HIS A 270 -9.66 13.05 21.40
N LEU A 271 -8.72 13.34 20.50
CA LEU A 271 -7.95 14.58 20.44
C LEU A 271 -8.56 15.61 19.47
N SER A 272 -9.89 15.70 19.41
CA SER A 272 -10.60 16.57 18.48
C SER A 272 -10.26 18.07 18.61
N ARG A 273 -9.80 18.51 19.79
CA ARG A 273 -9.43 19.90 20.09
C ARG A 273 -8.02 20.26 19.60
N TRP A 274 -7.20 19.30 19.19
CA TRP A 274 -5.86 19.56 18.70
C TRP A 274 -5.94 20.12 17.26
N ASP A 275 -5.21 21.19 17.03
CA ASP A 275 -5.04 21.74 15.69
C ASP A 275 -4.07 20.89 14.85
N TYR A 276 -4.10 21.07 13.53
CA TYR A 276 -3.28 20.28 12.61
C TYR A 276 -1.77 20.41 12.89
N PRO A 277 -1.21 21.63 13.15
CA PRO A 277 0.21 21.78 13.48
C PRO A 277 0.62 20.98 14.72
N SER A 278 -0.19 20.96 15.78
CA SER A 278 0.09 20.19 17.00
C SER A 278 0.12 18.69 16.72
N VAL A 279 -0.82 18.18 15.93
CA VAL A 279 -0.85 16.76 15.53
C VAL A 279 0.38 16.43 14.68
N PHE A 280 0.72 17.27 13.70
CA PHE A 280 1.90 17.09 12.84
C PHE A 280 3.21 17.07 13.64
N LEU A 281 3.41 18.04 14.53
CA LEU A 281 4.63 18.10 15.35
C LEU A 281 4.76 16.89 16.28
N THR A 282 3.64 16.43 16.85
CA THR A 282 3.63 15.25 17.70
C THR A 282 3.94 13.99 16.88
N ALA A 283 3.32 13.81 15.72
CA ALA A 283 3.59 12.69 14.83
C ALA A 283 5.06 12.69 14.38
N ALA A 284 5.58 13.83 13.94
CA ALA A 284 6.99 13.97 13.55
C ALA A 284 7.94 13.66 14.72
N ALA A 285 7.61 14.07 15.94
CA ALA A 285 8.40 13.75 17.13
C ALA A 285 8.38 12.25 17.47
N LEU A 286 7.23 11.58 17.30
CA LEU A 286 7.10 10.14 17.53
C LEU A 286 7.88 9.34 16.48
N VAL A 287 7.83 9.73 15.20
CA VAL A 287 8.64 9.13 14.14
C VAL A 287 10.12 9.36 14.39
N ALA A 288 10.53 10.57 14.79
CA ALA A 288 11.92 10.86 15.17
C ALA A 288 12.38 10.01 16.37
N ALA A 289 11.51 9.81 17.36
CA ALA A 289 11.78 8.89 18.49
C ALA A 289 11.97 7.45 18.01
N GLY A 290 11.23 7.00 17.00
CA GLY A 290 11.41 5.71 16.35
C GLY A 290 12.80 5.56 15.72
N PHE A 291 13.25 6.57 14.99
CA PHE A 291 14.61 6.61 14.43
C PHE A 291 15.70 6.63 15.50
N LEU A 292 15.50 7.31 16.63
CA LEU A 292 16.42 7.25 17.76
C LEU A 292 16.43 5.87 18.43
N ALA A 293 15.26 5.26 18.59
CA ALA A 293 15.12 3.93 19.19
C ALA A 293 15.75 2.81 18.32
N GLU A 294 15.86 3.00 17.02
CA GLU A 294 16.52 2.10 16.07
C GLU A 294 18.01 1.87 16.45
N HIS A 295 18.67 2.85 17.07
CA HIS A 295 20.05 2.72 17.54
C HIS A 295 20.19 1.94 18.86
N ALA A 296 19.09 1.60 19.52
CA ALA A 296 19.14 0.87 20.78
C ALA A 296 19.78 -0.52 20.60
N VAL A 297 20.52 -0.95 21.62
CA VAL A 297 21.08 -2.29 21.66
C VAL A 297 19.99 -3.35 21.88
N ALA A 298 18.98 -3.01 22.67
CA ALA A 298 17.89 -3.92 23.01
C ALA A 298 16.76 -3.86 21.98
N TYR A 299 16.49 -4.96 21.32
CA TYR A 299 15.40 -5.04 20.31
C TYR A 299 14.00 -4.64 20.83
N PRO A 300 13.61 -4.82 22.11
CA PRO A 300 12.33 -4.33 22.58
C PRO A 300 12.18 -2.81 22.49
N VAL A 301 13.28 -2.05 22.64
CA VAL A 301 13.27 -0.59 22.49
C VAL A 301 13.05 -0.21 21.02
N MET A 302 13.65 -0.95 20.09
CA MET A 302 13.43 -0.76 18.64
C MET A 302 11.97 -1.03 18.28
N VAL A 303 11.37 -2.11 18.82
CA VAL A 303 9.96 -2.45 18.60
C VAL A 303 9.03 -1.36 19.17
N LEU A 304 9.35 -0.84 20.37
CA LEU A 304 8.61 0.30 20.94
C LEU A 304 8.74 1.55 20.07
N GLY A 305 9.92 1.82 19.51
CA GLY A 305 10.17 2.92 18.59
C GLY A 305 9.32 2.80 17.33
N GLY A 306 9.27 1.62 16.71
CA GLY A 306 8.40 1.35 15.56
C GLY A 306 6.91 1.49 15.90
N PHE A 307 6.48 1.02 17.06
CA PHE A 307 5.11 1.22 17.55
C PHE A 307 4.76 2.70 17.69
N LEU A 308 5.65 3.51 18.28
CA LEU A 308 5.43 4.96 18.43
C LEU A 308 5.41 5.68 17.10
N SER A 309 6.27 5.29 16.16
CA SER A 309 6.32 5.83 14.81
C SER A 309 5.01 5.60 14.07
N ALA A 310 4.54 4.36 14.00
CA ALA A 310 3.26 4.01 13.38
C ALA A 310 2.06 4.69 14.06
N LEU A 311 2.10 4.83 15.41
CA LEU A 311 1.08 5.55 16.16
C LEU A 311 1.00 7.03 15.71
N GLY A 312 2.14 7.67 15.52
CA GLY A 312 2.21 9.07 15.07
C GLY A 312 1.70 9.22 13.63
N ASP A 313 2.15 8.36 12.73
CA ASP A 313 1.79 8.39 11.31
C ASP A 313 0.29 8.20 11.09
N ASP A 314 -0.30 7.12 11.57
CA ASP A 314 -1.73 6.83 11.37
C ASP A 314 -2.63 7.89 12.06
N ALA A 315 -2.22 8.44 13.21
CA ALA A 315 -2.92 9.56 13.85
C ALA A 315 -2.94 10.81 12.95
N LEU A 316 -1.79 11.14 12.35
CA LEU A 316 -1.66 12.26 11.41
C LEU A 316 -2.47 12.01 10.15
N GLN A 317 -2.39 10.80 9.58
CA GLN A 317 -3.10 10.45 8.36
C GLN A 317 -4.63 10.57 8.51
N VAL A 318 -5.18 10.08 9.63
CA VAL A 318 -6.63 10.24 9.92
C VAL A 318 -7.00 11.71 10.01
N ARG A 319 -6.20 12.55 10.69
CA ARG A 319 -6.45 14.00 10.79
C ARG A 319 -6.32 14.69 9.44
N THR A 320 -5.32 14.34 8.66
CA THR A 320 -5.08 14.87 7.31
C THR A 320 -6.25 14.56 6.39
N ASN A 321 -6.68 13.30 6.33
CA ASN A 321 -7.79 12.88 5.50
C ASN A 321 -9.08 13.63 5.84
N ALA A 322 -9.41 13.75 7.14
CA ALA A 322 -10.58 14.50 7.58
C ALA A 322 -10.53 15.98 7.17
N LEU A 323 -9.36 16.62 7.29
CA LEU A 323 -9.15 18.02 6.94
C LEU A 323 -9.26 18.23 5.43
N LEU A 324 -8.59 17.40 4.63
CA LEU A 324 -8.59 17.48 3.17
C LEU A 324 -9.99 17.23 2.59
N GLN A 325 -10.74 16.27 3.14
CA GLN A 325 -12.13 16.02 2.72
C GLN A 325 -13.03 17.24 2.90
N GLY A 326 -12.78 18.07 3.93
CA GLY A 326 -13.52 19.31 4.19
C GLY A 326 -13.09 20.47 3.28
N MET A 327 -11.92 20.42 2.66
CA MET A 327 -11.37 21.50 1.83
C MET A 327 -11.82 21.42 0.36
N PHE A 328 -12.38 20.29 -0.09
CA PHE A 328 -12.62 20.04 -1.51
C PHE A 328 -14.06 19.64 -1.85
N PRO A 329 -14.59 20.13 -3.01
CA PRO A 329 -15.83 19.62 -3.55
C PRO A 329 -15.75 18.13 -3.86
N SER A 330 -16.87 17.43 -3.70
CA SER A 330 -16.98 15.97 -3.91
C SER A 330 -16.47 15.49 -5.28
N GLN A 331 -16.54 16.36 -6.29
CA GLN A 331 -16.10 16.06 -7.66
C GLN A 331 -14.56 15.99 -7.82
N GLN A 332 -13.79 16.60 -6.90
CA GLN A 332 -12.32 16.65 -6.96
C GLN A 332 -11.63 15.68 -5.99
N ARG A 333 -12.39 14.90 -5.22
CA ARG A 333 -11.82 13.98 -4.20
C ARG A 333 -10.94 12.89 -4.81
N ALA A 334 -11.29 12.37 -5.97
CA ALA A 334 -10.48 11.37 -6.68
C ALA A 334 -9.13 11.95 -7.11
N THR A 335 -9.13 13.17 -7.64
CA THR A 335 -7.90 13.89 -8.02
C THR A 335 -6.98 14.12 -6.82
N LEU A 336 -7.56 14.39 -5.64
CA LEU A 336 -6.82 14.55 -4.40
C LEU A 336 -6.10 13.31 -3.93
N THR A 337 -6.79 12.18 -3.95
CA THR A 337 -6.19 10.89 -3.58
C THR A 337 -5.02 10.56 -4.50
N SER A 338 -5.15 10.83 -5.80
CA SER A 338 -4.04 10.64 -6.76
C SER A 338 -2.87 11.60 -6.50
N VAL A 339 -3.12 12.86 -6.12
CA VAL A 339 -2.04 13.82 -5.79
C VAL A 339 -1.32 13.41 -4.50
N GLU A 340 -2.03 12.89 -3.51
CA GLU A 340 -1.44 12.38 -2.26
C GLU A 340 -0.56 11.17 -2.53
N SER A 341 -1.07 10.16 -3.24
CA SER A 341 -0.30 8.97 -3.67
C SER A 341 0.93 9.36 -4.49
N PHE A 342 0.77 10.32 -5.41
CA PHE A 342 1.88 10.86 -6.21
C PHE A 342 2.94 11.51 -5.33
N THR A 343 2.55 12.36 -4.38
CA THR A 343 3.46 13.05 -3.46
C THR A 343 4.24 12.04 -2.61
N PHE A 344 3.55 11.05 -2.05
CA PHE A 344 4.18 9.98 -1.29
C PHE A 344 5.21 9.22 -2.13
N SER A 345 4.85 8.80 -3.35
CA SER A 345 5.74 8.04 -4.22
C SER A 345 6.97 8.86 -4.65
N VAL A 346 6.82 10.16 -4.92
CA VAL A 346 7.96 11.04 -5.23
C VAL A 346 8.93 11.12 -4.05
N ILE A 347 8.41 11.25 -2.82
CA ILE A 347 9.24 11.26 -1.61
C ILE A 347 9.96 9.91 -1.47
N MET A 348 9.25 8.79 -1.63
CA MET A 348 9.81 7.45 -1.51
C MET A 348 10.90 7.15 -2.55
N VAL A 349 10.77 7.66 -3.78
CA VAL A 349 11.82 7.52 -4.81
C VAL A 349 13.17 8.07 -4.34
N VAL A 350 13.15 9.17 -3.58
CA VAL A 350 14.38 9.79 -3.06
C VAL A 350 14.76 9.20 -1.70
N LEU A 351 13.78 9.00 -0.83
CA LEU A 351 14.03 8.62 0.56
C LEU A 351 14.49 7.15 0.69
N SER A 352 13.94 6.23 -0.09
CA SER A 352 14.25 4.79 0.05
C SER A 352 15.72 4.44 -0.16
N PRO A 353 16.41 4.91 -1.23
CA PRO A 353 17.83 4.63 -1.40
C PRO A 353 18.69 5.37 -0.37
N LEU A 354 18.33 6.62 -0.01
CA LEU A 354 19.04 7.37 1.02
C LEU A 354 18.95 6.69 2.38
N ALA A 355 17.78 6.20 2.75
CA ALA A 355 17.59 5.45 3.97
C ALA A 355 18.37 4.13 3.95
N GLY A 356 18.39 3.42 2.82
CA GLY A 356 19.24 2.23 2.66
C GLY A 356 20.73 2.52 2.95
N ILE A 357 21.22 3.67 2.52
CA ILE A 357 22.58 4.14 2.85
C ILE A 357 22.71 4.43 4.35
N LEU A 358 21.82 5.26 4.89
CA LEU A 358 21.83 5.64 6.31
C LEU A 358 21.81 4.41 7.22
N PHE A 359 20.87 3.49 7.03
CA PHE A 359 20.77 2.27 7.84
C PHE A 359 21.92 1.28 7.65
N THR A 360 22.75 1.43 6.62
CA THR A 360 23.96 0.61 6.41
C THR A 360 25.13 1.16 7.21
N TYR A 361 25.27 2.48 7.33
CA TYR A 361 26.42 3.12 7.95
C TYR A 361 26.15 3.65 9.37
N TRP A 362 24.90 3.64 9.77
CA TRP A 362 24.42 4.02 11.09
C TRP A 362 23.92 2.80 11.83
#